data_f089cd4e9f5771a7a579b3398c7de4e2
#
_entry.id   f089cd4e9f5771a7a579b3398c7de4e2
#
_cell.length_a   1.000
_cell.length_b   1.000
_cell.length_c   1.000
_cell.angle_alpha   90.00
_cell.angle_beta   90.00
_cell.angle_gamma   90.00
#
_symmetry.space_group_name_H-M   'P 1'
#
loop_
_entity.id
_entity.type
_entity.pdbx_description
1 polymer ?
#
loop_
_entity_poly.entity_id
_entity_poly.type
_entity_poly.pdbx_seq_one_letter_code
_entity_poly.pdbx_strand_id
1 'polypeptide(L)'
;DIASPSNISIYPKSFADKDKVKAALDTYNKDNEAVGATDKVITYSDIMGALMSSVTKIVGIISWLLIAFVSISLVVSSIMISIITYISVLERRKEIGILRSIGASKGDVSRVFNAETVIEGFLAGTIGVGVTYALCALANSIAYSSFNVENIAQLSPLTAVALVAVSVGLTV
;
A
#
# COMPACT_ATOMS: atom_id res chain seq x y z
N ASP A 1 -1.64 -50.79 19.91
CA ASP A 1 -1.30 -50.35 21.23
C ASP A 1 -1.76 -48.89 21.41
N ILE A 2 -2.83 -48.66 22.17
CA ILE A 2 -3.49 -47.35 22.30
C ILE A 2 -2.71 -46.41 23.26
N ALA A 3 -1.68 -46.92 23.88
CA ALA A 3 -0.93 -46.21 24.93
C ALA A 3 0.16 -45.25 24.41
N SER A 4 0.53 -45.33 23.13
CA SER A 4 1.58 -44.48 22.53
C SER A 4 1.23 -44.10 21.11
N PRO A 5 0.45 -43.04 20.87
CA PRO A 5 0.17 -42.59 19.54
C PRO A 5 1.45 -42.12 18.84
N SER A 6 1.74 -42.68 17.67
CA SER A 6 2.93 -42.32 16.88
C SER A 6 2.80 -40.97 16.17
N ASN A 7 1.58 -40.48 16.03
CA ASN A 7 1.30 -39.18 15.37
C ASN A 7 -0.02 -38.60 15.88
N ILE A 8 -0.03 -37.30 16.11
CA ILE A 8 -1.23 -36.55 16.52
C ILE A 8 -1.41 -35.42 15.55
N SER A 9 -2.56 -35.35 14.87
CA SER A 9 -2.91 -34.26 13.98
C SER A 9 -3.86 -33.29 14.67
N ILE A 10 -3.47 -32.04 14.78
CA ILE A 10 -4.28 -30.98 15.39
C ILE A 10 -4.84 -30.07 14.27
N TYR A 11 -6.16 -29.91 14.24
CA TYR A 11 -6.87 -29.07 13.27
C TYR A 11 -7.50 -27.86 13.97
N PRO A 12 -6.80 -26.71 14.07
CA PRO A 12 -7.35 -25.50 14.65
C PRO A 12 -8.46 -24.91 13.77
N LYS A 13 -9.44 -24.25 14.41
CA LYS A 13 -10.59 -23.65 13.71
C LYS A 13 -10.24 -22.39 12.94
N SER A 14 -9.16 -21.71 13.31
CA SER A 14 -8.68 -20.48 12.65
C SER A 14 -7.16 -20.40 12.65
N PHE A 15 -6.60 -19.54 11.81
CA PHE A 15 -5.16 -19.27 11.80
C PHE A 15 -4.67 -18.66 13.12
N ALA A 16 -5.46 -17.80 13.76
CA ALA A 16 -5.14 -17.24 15.06
C ALA A 16 -5.05 -18.32 16.17
N ASP A 17 -5.92 -19.32 16.12
CA ASP A 17 -5.87 -20.43 17.06
C ASP A 17 -4.69 -21.38 16.80
N LYS A 18 -4.32 -21.55 15.51
CA LYS A 18 -3.11 -22.27 15.12
C LYS A 18 -1.85 -21.64 15.72
N ASP A 19 -1.72 -20.32 15.65
CA ASP A 19 -0.58 -19.61 16.19
C ASP A 19 -0.51 -19.73 17.73
N LYS A 20 -1.66 -19.75 18.41
CA LYS A 20 -1.72 -20.02 19.85
C LYS A 20 -1.24 -21.44 20.20
N VAL A 21 -1.68 -22.45 19.43
CA VAL A 21 -1.25 -23.83 19.62
C VAL A 21 0.27 -23.95 19.41
N LYS A 22 0.78 -23.32 18.35
CA LYS A 22 2.21 -23.29 18.07
C LYS A 22 2.99 -22.64 19.21
N ALA A 23 2.57 -21.46 19.69
CA ALA A 23 3.20 -20.77 20.80
C ALA A 23 3.20 -21.62 22.10
N ALA A 24 2.11 -22.34 22.36
CA ALA A 24 2.04 -23.26 23.52
C ALA A 24 3.03 -24.42 23.39
N LEU A 25 3.15 -25.03 22.21
CA LEU A 25 4.13 -26.10 21.94
C LEU A 25 5.58 -25.60 22.05
N ASP A 26 5.87 -24.43 21.52
CA ASP A 26 7.19 -23.80 21.59
C ASP A 26 7.57 -23.48 23.04
N THR A 27 6.63 -22.98 23.84
CA THR A 27 6.84 -22.76 25.29
C THR A 27 7.11 -24.06 26.02
N TYR A 28 6.28 -25.09 25.80
CA TYR A 28 6.45 -26.38 26.38
C TYR A 28 7.82 -27.01 26.04
N ASN A 29 8.25 -26.93 24.80
CA ASN A 29 9.54 -27.41 24.35
C ASN A 29 10.70 -26.68 25.03
N LYS A 30 10.64 -25.34 25.09
CA LYS A 30 11.65 -24.52 25.79
C LYS A 30 11.78 -24.86 27.26
N ASP A 31 10.65 -25.09 27.95
CA ASP A 31 10.65 -25.43 29.36
C ASP A 31 11.28 -26.83 29.61
N ASN A 32 11.01 -27.80 28.73
CA ASN A 32 11.63 -29.13 28.83
C ASN A 32 13.12 -29.12 28.46
N GLU A 33 13.53 -28.36 27.45
CA GLU A 33 14.95 -28.17 27.10
C GLU A 33 15.72 -27.51 28.24
N ALA A 34 15.14 -26.52 28.92
CA ALA A 34 15.76 -25.82 30.03
C ALA A 34 16.02 -26.73 31.25
N VAL A 35 15.23 -27.81 31.41
CA VAL A 35 15.39 -28.83 32.50
C VAL A 35 16.16 -30.04 32.01
N GLY A 36 16.65 -30.06 30.76
CA GLY A 36 17.41 -31.19 30.18
C GLY A 36 16.56 -32.40 29.81
N ALA A 37 15.22 -32.28 29.80
CA ALA A 37 14.28 -33.33 29.45
C ALA A 37 14.05 -33.41 27.93
N THR A 38 15.09 -33.70 27.18
CA THR A 38 15.07 -33.71 25.69
C THR A 38 14.19 -34.82 25.11
N ASP A 39 13.91 -35.86 25.88
CA ASP A 39 13.01 -36.97 25.57
C ASP A 39 11.52 -36.53 25.53
N LYS A 40 11.20 -35.38 26.13
CA LYS A 40 9.84 -34.80 26.16
C LYS A 40 9.60 -33.71 25.16
N VAL A 41 10.60 -33.37 24.35
CA VAL A 41 10.46 -32.35 23.30
C VAL A 41 9.56 -32.89 22.18
N ILE A 42 8.50 -32.12 21.88
CA ILE A 42 7.52 -32.46 20.84
C ILE A 42 8.00 -31.90 19.50
N THR A 43 8.33 -32.80 18.56
CA THR A 43 8.61 -32.42 17.19
C THR A 43 7.29 -32.28 16.43
N TYR A 44 7.04 -31.09 15.86
CA TYR A 44 5.84 -30.84 15.06
C TYR A 44 6.20 -30.30 13.70
N SER A 45 5.34 -30.55 12.71
CA SER A 45 5.47 -30.02 11.35
C SER A 45 4.28 -29.11 11.03
N ASP A 46 4.56 -27.86 10.73
CA ASP A 46 3.55 -26.85 10.33
C ASP A 46 3.59 -26.63 8.81
N ILE A 47 3.06 -27.58 8.05
CA ILE A 47 3.02 -27.51 6.58
C ILE A 47 2.18 -26.30 6.11
N MET A 48 1.05 -26.05 6.77
CA MET A 48 0.17 -24.93 6.41
C MET A 48 0.83 -23.57 6.68
N GLY A 49 1.55 -23.43 7.79
CA GLY A 49 2.33 -22.23 8.08
C GLY A 49 3.47 -21.99 7.10
N ALA A 50 4.17 -23.05 6.69
CA ALA A 50 5.20 -22.97 5.67
C ALA A 50 4.64 -22.53 4.30
N LEU A 51 3.50 -23.10 3.89
CA LEU A 51 2.81 -22.70 2.66
C LEU A 51 2.36 -21.23 2.72
N MET A 52 1.71 -20.81 3.82
CA MET A 52 1.26 -19.43 3.99
C MET A 52 2.42 -18.45 4.01
N SER A 53 3.53 -18.78 4.67
CA SER A 53 4.72 -17.92 4.66
C SER A 53 5.31 -17.76 3.25
N SER A 54 5.29 -18.83 2.45
CA SER A 54 5.75 -18.80 1.06
C SER A 54 4.85 -17.93 0.20
N VAL A 55 3.53 -18.08 0.33
CA VAL A 55 2.54 -17.23 -0.38
C VAL A 55 2.72 -15.76 0.02
N THR A 56 2.84 -15.47 1.30
CA THR A 56 3.06 -14.10 1.79
C THR A 56 4.36 -13.50 1.24
N LYS A 57 5.44 -14.26 1.17
CA LYS A 57 6.70 -13.81 0.56
C LYS A 57 6.55 -13.49 -0.92
N ILE A 58 5.88 -14.37 -1.69
CA ILE A 58 5.64 -14.16 -3.12
C ILE A 58 4.80 -12.90 -3.33
N VAL A 59 3.69 -12.75 -2.60
CA VAL A 59 2.84 -11.55 -2.65
C VAL A 59 3.65 -10.30 -2.27
N GLY A 60 4.50 -10.39 -1.25
CA GLY A 60 5.39 -9.31 -0.86
C GLY A 60 6.35 -8.89 -1.98
N ILE A 61 6.99 -9.83 -2.65
CA ILE A 61 7.90 -9.56 -3.78
C ILE A 61 7.15 -8.89 -4.93
N ILE A 62 5.97 -9.41 -5.30
CA ILE A 62 5.13 -8.82 -6.35
C ILE A 62 4.72 -7.39 -5.97
N SER A 63 4.31 -7.16 -4.73
CA SER A 63 3.92 -5.84 -4.24
C SER A 63 5.10 -4.85 -4.32
N TRP A 64 6.31 -5.24 -3.93
CA TRP A 64 7.51 -4.41 -4.05
C TRP A 64 7.85 -4.08 -5.51
N LEU A 65 7.72 -5.05 -6.41
CA LEU A 65 7.90 -4.81 -7.85
C LEU A 65 6.88 -3.80 -8.38
N LEU A 66 5.60 -3.95 -8.03
CA LEU A 66 4.54 -3.02 -8.45
C LEU A 66 4.80 -1.61 -7.90
N ILE A 67 5.19 -1.49 -6.63
CA ILE A 67 5.56 -0.19 -6.03
C ILE A 67 6.73 0.44 -6.77
N ALA A 68 7.75 -0.33 -7.14
CA ALA A 68 8.89 0.18 -7.90
C ALA A 68 8.46 0.70 -9.29
N PHE A 69 7.64 -0.05 -10.03
CA PHE A 69 7.13 0.40 -11.33
C PHE A 69 6.27 1.67 -11.22
N VAL A 70 5.37 1.73 -10.23
CA VAL A 70 4.55 2.92 -9.98
C VAL A 70 5.43 4.11 -9.61
N SER A 71 6.46 3.92 -8.79
CA SER A 71 7.39 4.99 -8.40
C SER A 71 8.15 5.56 -9.60
N ILE A 72 8.66 4.70 -10.50
CA ILE A 72 9.31 5.14 -11.74
C ILE A 72 8.33 5.90 -12.62
N SER A 73 7.11 5.39 -12.80
CA SER A 73 6.05 6.05 -13.57
C SER A 73 5.72 7.44 -13.01
N LEU A 74 5.68 7.56 -11.67
CA LEU A 74 5.43 8.82 -10.99
C LEU A 74 6.53 9.86 -11.26
N VAL A 75 7.80 9.44 -11.22
CA VAL A 75 8.96 10.29 -11.54
C VAL A 75 8.88 10.78 -12.99
N VAL A 76 8.62 9.88 -13.94
CA VAL A 76 8.50 10.25 -15.37
C VAL A 76 7.34 11.22 -15.58
N SER A 77 6.19 10.97 -14.95
CA SER A 77 5.03 11.88 -15.02
C SER A 77 5.33 13.26 -14.44
N SER A 78 6.06 13.33 -13.32
CA SER A 78 6.48 14.59 -12.70
C SER A 78 7.40 15.41 -13.63
N ILE A 79 8.35 14.75 -14.30
CA ILE A 79 9.21 15.40 -15.30
C ILE A 79 8.38 15.94 -16.47
N MET A 80 7.41 15.16 -16.96
CA MET A 80 6.55 15.56 -18.06
C MET A 80 5.69 16.78 -17.68
N ILE A 81 5.08 16.79 -16.49
CA ILE A 81 4.31 17.93 -15.97
C ILE A 81 5.20 19.17 -15.90
N SER A 82 6.43 19.04 -15.39
CA SER A 82 7.38 20.15 -15.31
C SER A 82 7.70 20.75 -16.69
N ILE A 83 7.89 19.90 -17.71
CA ILE A 83 8.16 20.34 -19.08
C ILE A 83 6.94 21.07 -19.67
N ILE A 84 5.73 20.52 -19.49
CA ILE A 84 4.49 21.13 -20.00
C ILE A 84 4.26 22.49 -19.34
N THR A 85 4.42 22.57 -18.01
CA THR A 85 4.29 23.83 -17.27
C THR A 85 5.31 24.84 -17.74
N TYR A 86 6.57 24.45 -17.96
CA TYR A 86 7.61 25.33 -18.50
C TYR A 86 7.24 25.88 -19.87
N ILE A 87 6.75 25.05 -20.79
CA ILE A 87 6.31 25.47 -22.12
C ILE A 87 5.13 26.43 -22.00
N SER A 88 4.13 26.14 -21.18
CA SER A 88 2.97 27.01 -20.95
C SER A 88 3.36 28.41 -20.47
N VAL A 89 4.34 28.49 -19.56
CA VAL A 89 4.88 29.78 -19.09
C VAL A 89 5.60 30.52 -20.22
N LEU A 90 6.32 29.81 -21.09
CA LEU A 90 6.99 30.44 -22.26
C LEU A 90 5.99 31.01 -23.27
N GLU A 91 4.90 30.32 -23.54
CA GLU A 91 3.84 30.77 -24.45
C GLU A 91 3.15 32.03 -23.91
N ARG A 92 2.98 32.16 -22.58
CA ARG A 92 2.33 33.33 -21.93
C ARG A 92 3.30 34.48 -21.60
N ARG A 93 4.55 34.48 -22.13
CA ARG A 93 5.55 35.53 -21.83
C ARG A 93 5.04 36.95 -22.13
N LYS A 94 4.24 37.13 -23.21
CA LYS A 94 3.69 38.43 -23.58
C LYS A 94 2.69 38.94 -22.53
N GLU A 95 1.81 38.07 -22.01
CA GLU A 95 0.86 38.41 -20.96
C GLU A 95 1.56 38.77 -19.67
N ILE A 96 2.59 37.98 -19.29
CA ILE A 96 3.46 38.25 -18.12
C ILE A 96 4.16 39.62 -18.28
N GLY A 97 4.64 39.92 -19.48
CA GLY A 97 5.26 41.21 -19.79
C GLY A 97 4.30 42.39 -19.61
N ILE A 98 3.04 42.24 -20.06
CA ILE A 98 1.99 43.25 -19.89
C ILE A 98 1.68 43.47 -18.40
N LEU A 99 1.47 42.39 -17.64
CA LEU A 99 1.21 42.43 -16.19
C LEU A 99 2.34 43.18 -15.46
N ARG A 100 3.60 42.92 -15.82
CA ARG A 100 4.75 43.58 -15.21
C ARG A 100 4.89 45.06 -15.63
N SER A 101 4.48 45.42 -16.83
CA SER A 101 4.49 46.81 -17.28
C SER A 101 3.45 47.69 -16.57
N ILE A 102 2.37 47.07 -16.06
CA ILE A 102 1.33 47.75 -15.24
C ILE A 102 1.73 47.79 -13.75
N GLY A 103 2.91 47.22 -13.37
CA GLY A 103 3.43 47.30 -12.01
C GLY A 103 3.34 46.03 -11.16
N ALA A 104 2.92 44.90 -11.73
CA ALA A 104 2.88 43.63 -11.02
C ALA A 104 4.30 43.17 -10.63
N SER A 105 4.48 42.76 -9.37
CA SER A 105 5.75 42.20 -8.89
C SER A 105 5.99 40.78 -9.45
N LYS A 106 7.26 40.35 -9.44
CA LYS A 106 7.62 38.95 -9.77
C LYS A 106 6.87 37.93 -8.90
N GLY A 107 6.66 38.29 -7.61
CA GLY A 107 5.97 37.44 -6.66
C GLY A 107 4.48 37.30 -6.96
N ASP A 108 3.83 38.34 -7.45
CA ASP A 108 2.40 38.31 -7.79
C ASP A 108 2.17 37.41 -9.00
N VAL A 109 3.03 37.53 -10.03
CA VAL A 109 2.98 36.64 -11.20
C VAL A 109 3.19 35.17 -10.80
N SER A 110 4.22 34.89 -10.00
CA SER A 110 4.49 33.53 -9.52
C SER A 110 3.33 32.94 -8.71
N ARG A 111 2.65 33.75 -7.87
CA ARG A 111 1.49 33.28 -7.10
C ARG A 111 0.32 32.85 -7.96
N VAL A 112 0.09 33.54 -9.08
CA VAL A 112 -0.99 33.18 -10.02
C VAL A 112 -0.70 31.82 -10.65
N PHE A 113 0.53 31.57 -11.14
CA PHE A 113 0.91 30.30 -11.74
C PHE A 113 0.93 29.17 -10.70
N ASN A 114 1.44 29.43 -9.49
CA ASN A 114 1.41 28.41 -8.42
C ASN A 114 -0.03 28.07 -8.01
N ALA A 115 -0.95 29.04 -8.02
CA ALA A 115 -2.36 28.75 -7.74
C ALA A 115 -2.99 27.85 -8.82
N GLU A 116 -2.64 28.07 -10.10
CA GLU A 116 -3.09 27.23 -11.22
C GLU A 116 -2.62 25.77 -11.02
N THR A 117 -1.33 25.55 -10.75
CA THR A 117 -0.76 24.22 -10.54
C THR A 117 -1.31 23.53 -9.28
N VAL A 118 -1.57 24.27 -8.20
CA VAL A 118 -2.21 23.73 -6.98
C VAL A 118 -3.63 23.24 -7.29
N ILE A 119 -4.41 24.02 -8.07
CA ILE A 119 -5.77 23.63 -8.46
C ILE A 119 -5.73 22.37 -9.34
N GLU A 120 -4.83 22.32 -10.31
CA GLU A 120 -4.66 21.13 -11.16
C GLU A 120 -4.30 19.90 -10.36
N GLY A 121 -3.31 19.99 -9.45
CA GLY A 121 -2.90 18.91 -8.58
C GLY A 121 -4.00 18.44 -7.62
N PHE A 122 -4.79 19.38 -7.10
CA PHE A 122 -5.93 19.05 -6.24
C PHE A 122 -7.04 18.33 -7.01
N LEU A 123 -7.41 18.81 -8.19
CA LEU A 123 -8.40 18.16 -9.04
C LEU A 123 -7.95 16.78 -9.48
N ALA A 124 -6.72 16.64 -9.96
CA ALA A 124 -6.16 15.37 -10.38
C ALA A 124 -6.12 14.35 -9.22
N GLY A 125 -5.67 14.79 -8.04
CA GLY A 125 -5.64 13.96 -6.84
C GLY A 125 -7.03 13.52 -6.38
N THR A 126 -8.00 14.42 -6.40
CA THR A 126 -9.40 14.11 -6.02
C THR A 126 -10.03 13.13 -7.00
N ILE A 127 -9.85 13.31 -8.29
CA ILE A 127 -10.34 12.38 -9.31
C ILE A 127 -9.66 11.02 -9.15
N GLY A 128 -8.35 10.97 -8.95
CA GLY A 128 -7.60 9.72 -8.73
C GLY A 128 -8.10 8.94 -7.50
N VAL A 129 -8.32 9.62 -6.40
CA VAL A 129 -8.90 9.02 -5.18
C VAL A 129 -10.32 8.54 -5.45
N GLY A 130 -11.15 9.32 -6.14
CA GLY A 130 -12.52 8.92 -6.50
C GLY A 130 -12.55 7.65 -7.35
N VAL A 131 -11.70 7.55 -8.37
CA VAL A 131 -11.54 6.34 -9.20
C VAL A 131 -11.09 5.16 -8.35
N THR A 132 -10.15 5.37 -7.42
CA THR A 132 -9.67 4.31 -6.53
C THR A 132 -10.78 3.78 -5.63
N TYR A 133 -11.63 4.64 -5.06
CA TYR A 133 -12.80 4.20 -4.29
C TYR A 133 -13.79 3.39 -5.14
N ALA A 134 -14.04 3.83 -6.37
CA ALA A 134 -14.90 3.09 -7.31
C ALA A 134 -14.33 1.70 -7.62
N LEU A 135 -13.01 1.60 -7.87
CA LEU A 135 -12.33 0.32 -8.11
C LEU A 135 -12.34 -0.59 -6.86
N CYS A 136 -12.14 -0.03 -5.67
CA CYS A 136 -12.25 -0.79 -4.42
C CYS A 136 -13.67 -1.35 -4.22
N ALA A 137 -14.71 -0.57 -4.53
CA ALA A 137 -16.09 -1.01 -4.44
C ALA A 137 -16.38 -2.16 -5.43
N LEU A 138 -15.90 -2.05 -6.68
CA LEU A 138 -16.00 -3.11 -7.68
C LEU A 138 -15.25 -4.38 -7.25
N ALA A 139 -14.02 -4.25 -6.77
CA ALA A 139 -13.22 -5.37 -6.29
C ALA A 139 -13.91 -6.09 -5.12
N ASN A 140 -14.43 -5.36 -4.16
CA ASN A 140 -15.16 -5.91 -3.02
C ASN A 140 -16.45 -6.61 -3.46
N SER A 141 -17.19 -6.05 -4.43
CA SER A 141 -18.40 -6.67 -4.98
C SER A 141 -18.11 -8.01 -5.67
N ILE A 142 -17.05 -8.07 -6.46
CA ILE A 142 -16.60 -9.32 -7.15
C ILE A 142 -16.13 -10.34 -6.11
N ALA A 143 -15.36 -9.92 -5.12
CA ALA A 143 -14.86 -10.78 -4.07
C ALA A 143 -15.99 -11.38 -3.22
N TYR A 144 -16.97 -10.57 -2.89
CA TYR A 144 -18.16 -11.03 -2.15
C TYR A 144 -18.96 -12.05 -2.96
N SER A 145 -19.21 -11.80 -4.25
CA SER A 145 -19.98 -12.70 -5.09
C SER A 145 -19.28 -14.03 -5.39
N SER A 146 -17.94 -14.04 -5.45
CA SER A 146 -17.17 -15.23 -5.83
C SER A 146 -16.64 -16.04 -4.66
N PHE A 147 -16.29 -15.38 -3.56
CA PHE A 147 -15.57 -16.00 -2.43
C PHE A 147 -16.25 -15.76 -1.09
N ASN A 148 -17.35 -15.00 -1.04
CA ASN A 148 -18.05 -14.61 0.20
C ASN A 148 -17.11 -13.95 1.24
N VAL A 149 -16.11 -13.19 0.76
CA VAL A 149 -15.14 -12.45 1.59
C VAL A 149 -15.44 -10.97 1.47
N GLU A 150 -15.62 -10.32 2.62
CA GLU A 150 -15.92 -8.88 2.70
C GLU A 150 -14.64 -8.05 2.89
N ASN A 151 -14.64 -6.83 2.36
CA ASN A 151 -13.66 -5.79 2.65
C ASN A 151 -12.19 -6.17 2.33
N ILE A 152 -11.94 -6.79 1.18
CA ILE A 152 -10.58 -7.12 0.72
C ILE A 152 -9.80 -5.86 0.35
N ALA A 153 -10.45 -4.91 -0.33
CA ALA A 153 -9.85 -3.66 -0.76
C ALA A 153 -10.43 -2.49 0.05
N GLN A 154 -9.57 -1.86 0.87
CA GLN A 154 -9.95 -0.69 1.68
C GLN A 154 -8.93 0.42 1.49
N LEU A 155 -9.42 1.63 1.22
CA LEU A 155 -8.63 2.84 1.24
C LEU A 155 -8.99 3.64 2.50
N SER A 156 -8.03 3.79 3.42
CA SER A 156 -8.21 4.63 4.61
C SER A 156 -8.42 6.10 4.21
N PRO A 157 -9.33 6.84 4.86
CA PRO A 157 -9.51 8.27 4.60
C PRO A 157 -8.22 9.08 4.78
N LEU A 158 -7.38 8.71 5.74
CA LEU A 158 -6.08 9.35 5.96
C LEU A 158 -5.14 9.15 4.77
N THR A 159 -5.11 7.94 4.20
CA THR A 159 -4.31 7.63 3.01
C THR A 159 -4.85 8.41 1.79
N ALA A 160 -6.16 8.54 1.65
CA ALA A 160 -6.78 9.32 0.58
C ALA A 160 -6.35 10.80 0.64
N VAL A 161 -6.38 11.43 1.81
CA VAL A 161 -5.89 12.80 2.01
C VAL A 161 -4.41 12.92 1.72
N ALA A 162 -3.60 11.95 2.18
CA ALA A 162 -2.16 11.94 1.90
C ALA A 162 -1.87 11.84 0.39
N LEU A 163 -2.62 11.02 -0.37
CA LEU A 163 -2.47 10.91 -1.82
C LEU A 163 -2.80 12.21 -2.54
N VAL A 164 -3.86 12.91 -2.15
CA VAL A 164 -4.19 14.24 -2.69
C VAL A 164 -3.08 15.25 -2.38
N ALA A 165 -2.55 15.25 -1.16
CA ALA A 165 -1.44 16.11 -0.78
C ALA A 165 -0.16 15.84 -1.60
N VAL A 166 0.17 14.55 -1.83
CA VAL A 166 1.28 14.15 -2.71
C VAL A 166 1.03 14.61 -4.15
N SER A 167 -0.20 14.47 -4.67
CA SER A 167 -0.56 14.94 -6.02
C SER A 167 -0.31 16.45 -6.16
N VAL A 168 -0.75 17.25 -5.20
CA VAL A 168 -0.48 18.71 -5.19
C VAL A 168 1.02 18.98 -5.09
N GLY A 169 1.75 18.27 -4.22
CA GLY A 169 3.19 18.46 -4.06
C GLY A 169 4.04 18.11 -5.29
N LEU A 170 3.55 17.21 -6.16
CA LEU A 170 4.23 16.84 -7.40
C LEU A 170 3.96 17.82 -8.57
N THR A 171 2.87 18.59 -8.48
CA THR A 171 2.51 19.57 -9.52
C THR A 171 3.04 20.98 -9.25
N VAL A 172 3.35 21.32 -8.00
CA VAL A 172 3.92 22.59 -7.57
C VAL A 172 5.44 22.57 -7.54
#